data_0ad07cc71d6f69da149012cc26d63220
#
_entry.id   0ad07cc71d6f69da149012cc26d63220
#
_cell.length_a   1.000
_cell.length_b   1.000
_cell.length_c   1.000
_cell.angle_alpha   90.00
_cell.angle_beta   90.00
_cell.angle_gamma   90.00
#
_symmetry.space_group_name_H-M   'P 1'
#
loop_
_entity.id
_entity.type
_entity.pdbx_description
1 polymer ?
#
loop_
_entity_poly.entity_id
_entity_poly.type
_entity_poly.pdbx_seq_one_letter_code
_entity_poly.pdbx_strand_id
1 'polypeptide(L)'
;MKRRSAIVIVSLIAASAVLFTVRVLVGPLGFGVPSDEVIRELRLLAAVSAAVIGAALASSGTLLQATLRNPLASPWVLGLTSGASLGVVTVIIAGGAGTGLEPVGAVVGA
;
A
#
# COMPACT_ATOMS: atom_id res chain seq x y z
N MET A 1 -7.20 -4.55 30.69
CA MET A 1 -6.42 -4.50 29.45
C MET A 1 -7.27 -4.80 28.22
N LYS A 2 -8.06 -5.88 28.15
CA LYS A 2 -8.85 -6.29 26.96
C LYS A 2 -9.79 -5.21 26.38
N ARG A 3 -10.46 -4.41 27.23
CA ARG A 3 -11.43 -3.39 26.76
C ARG A 3 -10.76 -2.22 26.01
N ARG A 4 -9.58 -1.78 26.46
CA ARG A 4 -8.83 -0.69 25.79
C ARG A 4 -8.31 -1.14 24.43
N SER A 5 -7.78 -2.36 24.33
CA SER A 5 -7.32 -2.91 23.06
C SER A 5 -8.46 -3.09 22.06
N ALA A 6 -9.64 -3.53 22.51
CA ALA A 6 -10.81 -3.65 21.65
C ALA A 6 -11.26 -2.28 21.11
N ILE A 7 -11.28 -1.24 21.93
CA ILE A 7 -11.64 0.12 21.51
C ILE A 7 -10.66 0.62 20.43
N VAL A 8 -9.35 0.42 20.62
CA VAL A 8 -8.33 0.83 19.64
C VAL A 8 -8.53 0.09 18.31
N ILE A 9 -8.75 -1.23 18.36
CA ILE A 9 -8.98 -2.00 17.13
C ILE A 9 -10.23 -1.52 16.39
N VAL A 10 -11.33 -1.34 17.09
CA VAL A 10 -12.59 -0.85 16.50
C VAL A 10 -12.43 0.55 15.91
N SER A 11 -11.73 1.46 16.61
CA SER A 11 -11.49 2.81 16.09
C SER A 11 -10.61 2.81 14.85
N LEU A 12 -9.59 1.92 14.78
CA LEU A 12 -8.74 1.78 13.59
C LEU A 12 -9.51 1.21 12.40
N ILE A 13 -10.36 0.20 12.63
CA ILE A 13 -11.23 -0.35 11.58
C ILE A 13 -12.20 0.72 11.07
N ALA A 14 -12.84 1.46 11.98
CA ALA A 14 -13.76 2.54 11.61
C ALA A 14 -13.03 3.65 10.82
N ALA A 15 -11.85 4.06 11.25
CA ALA A 15 -11.05 5.05 10.55
C ALA A 15 -10.64 4.55 9.14
N SER A 16 -10.24 3.30 9.02
CA SER A 16 -9.90 2.70 7.72
C SER A 16 -11.10 2.65 6.77
N ALA A 17 -12.28 2.30 7.29
CA ALA A 17 -13.52 2.29 6.50
C ALA A 17 -13.91 3.70 6.04
N VAL A 18 -13.78 4.70 6.89
CA VAL A 18 -14.03 6.12 6.54
C VAL A 18 -13.05 6.58 5.46
N LEU A 19 -11.75 6.32 5.63
CA LEU A 19 -10.74 6.70 4.65
C LEU A 19 -10.95 6.01 3.29
N PHE A 20 -11.33 4.74 3.30
CA PHE A 20 -11.67 4.01 2.08
C PHE A 20 -12.87 4.64 1.37
N THR A 21 -13.93 4.96 2.10
CA THR A 21 -15.13 5.61 1.56
C THR A 21 -14.79 7.00 1.00
N VAL A 22 -14.04 7.80 1.75
CA VAL A 22 -13.58 9.12 1.29
C VAL A 22 -12.75 8.98 0.00
N ARG A 23 -11.85 8.00 -0.06
CA ARG A 23 -11.01 7.78 -1.26
C ARG A 23 -11.82 7.42 -2.50
N VAL A 24 -12.91 6.69 -2.36
CA VAL A 24 -13.81 6.35 -3.47
C VAL A 24 -14.64 7.58 -3.90
N LEU A 25 -15.11 8.38 -2.95
CA LEU A 25 -15.97 9.54 -3.22
C LEU A 25 -15.19 10.77 -3.69
N VAL A 26 -13.93 10.93 -3.26
CA VAL A 26 -13.10 12.10 -3.61
C VAL A 26 -12.15 11.75 -4.74
N GLY A 27 -12.17 12.55 -5.78
CA GLY A 27 -11.25 12.41 -6.92
C GLY A 27 -10.88 13.77 -7.52
N PRO A 28 -9.98 13.80 -8.51
CA PRO A 28 -9.49 15.03 -9.12
C PRO A 28 -10.59 15.86 -9.80
N LEU A 29 -11.74 15.25 -10.08
CA LEU A 29 -12.91 15.91 -10.68
C LEU A 29 -13.93 16.42 -9.64
N GLY A 30 -13.62 16.32 -8.33
CA GLY A 30 -14.48 16.77 -7.24
C GLY A 30 -15.06 15.65 -6.39
N PHE A 31 -16.07 16.01 -5.57
CA PHE A 31 -16.80 15.09 -4.71
C PHE A 31 -17.95 14.42 -5.45
N GLY A 32 -18.12 13.13 -5.24
CA GLY A 32 -19.24 12.34 -5.73
C GLY A 32 -18.83 11.09 -6.47
N VAL A 33 -19.81 10.23 -6.74
CA VAL A 33 -19.63 9.03 -7.55
C VAL A 33 -19.55 9.47 -9.03
N PRO A 34 -18.47 9.15 -9.75
CA PRO A 34 -18.36 9.50 -11.15
C PRO A 34 -19.47 8.84 -11.96
N SER A 35 -20.04 9.59 -12.90
CA SER A 35 -20.99 9.05 -13.88
C SER A 35 -20.30 8.15 -14.91
N ASP A 36 -19.01 8.36 -15.11
CA ASP A 36 -18.17 7.55 -15.99
C ASP A 36 -17.74 6.25 -15.28
N GLU A 37 -18.07 5.12 -15.90
CA GLU A 37 -17.79 3.79 -15.37
C GLU A 37 -16.29 3.51 -15.26
N VAL A 38 -15.51 3.96 -16.24
CA VAL A 38 -14.06 3.79 -16.26
C VAL A 38 -13.40 4.53 -15.08
N ILE A 39 -13.84 5.76 -14.82
CA ILE A 39 -13.31 6.55 -13.69
C ILE A 39 -13.69 5.89 -12.36
N ARG A 40 -14.90 5.34 -12.26
CA ARG A 40 -15.36 4.63 -11.07
C ARG A 40 -14.51 3.39 -10.80
N GLU A 41 -14.24 2.57 -11.82
CA GLU A 41 -13.38 1.39 -11.70
C GLU A 41 -11.95 1.75 -11.31
N LEU A 42 -11.37 2.77 -11.93
CA LEU A 42 -10.03 3.24 -11.58
C LEU A 42 -9.93 3.72 -10.13
N ARG A 43 -10.96 4.42 -9.62
CA ARG A 43 -11.01 4.85 -8.22
C ARG A 43 -11.11 3.66 -7.27
N LEU A 44 -11.93 2.67 -7.61
CA LEU A 44 -12.10 1.47 -6.82
C LEU A 44 -10.80 0.66 -6.77
N LEU A 45 -10.18 0.42 -7.94
CA LEU A 45 -8.89 -0.26 -8.03
C LEU A 45 -7.82 0.45 -7.21
N ALA A 46 -7.72 1.77 -7.29
CA ALA A 46 -6.77 2.53 -6.50
C ALA A 46 -7.03 2.42 -4.99
N ALA A 47 -8.29 2.43 -4.57
CA ALA A 47 -8.65 2.28 -3.16
C ALA A 47 -8.33 0.88 -2.62
N VAL A 48 -8.66 -0.17 -3.39
CA VAL A 48 -8.36 -1.57 -3.04
C VAL A 48 -6.85 -1.79 -3.01
N SER A 49 -6.13 -1.32 -4.03
CA SER A 49 -4.67 -1.44 -4.07
C SER A 49 -4.00 -0.77 -2.86
N ALA A 50 -4.45 0.44 -2.50
CA ALA A 50 -3.94 1.13 -1.31
C ALA A 50 -4.22 0.33 -0.02
N ALA A 51 -5.38 -0.28 0.11
CA ALA A 51 -5.73 -1.11 1.27
C ALA A 51 -4.85 -2.36 1.34
N VAL A 52 -4.65 -3.06 0.23
CA VAL A 52 -3.80 -4.26 0.15
C VAL A 52 -2.34 -3.93 0.45
N ILE A 53 -1.80 -2.87 -0.16
CA ILE A 53 -0.42 -2.42 0.09
C ILE A 53 -0.24 -2.01 1.55
N GLY A 54 -1.19 -1.25 2.10
CA GLY A 54 -1.16 -0.85 3.51
C GLY A 54 -1.19 -2.04 4.48
N ALA A 55 -2.02 -3.04 4.21
CA ALA A 55 -2.07 -4.27 5.00
C ALA A 55 -0.76 -5.08 4.90
N ALA A 56 -0.18 -5.19 3.71
CA ALA A 56 1.09 -5.86 3.49
C ALA A 56 2.23 -5.16 4.24
N LEU A 57 2.31 -3.83 4.16
CA LEU A 57 3.31 -3.04 4.89
C LEU A 57 3.15 -3.15 6.40
N ALA A 58 1.93 -3.12 6.92
CA ALA A 58 1.65 -3.29 8.34
C ALA A 58 2.08 -4.68 8.83
N SER A 59 1.76 -5.73 8.05
CA SER A 59 2.12 -7.11 8.39
C SER A 59 3.64 -7.31 8.37
N SER A 60 4.32 -6.84 7.32
CA SER A 60 5.78 -6.95 7.22
C SER A 60 6.48 -6.16 8.31
N GLY A 61 5.98 -4.96 8.65
CA GLY A 61 6.51 -4.15 9.73
C GLY A 61 6.41 -4.84 11.08
N THR A 62 5.26 -5.43 11.42
CA THR A 62 5.07 -6.16 12.68
C THR A 62 5.96 -7.40 12.77
N LEU A 63 6.09 -8.16 11.69
CA LEU A 63 6.98 -9.32 11.62
C LEU A 63 8.44 -8.92 11.82
N LEU A 64 8.86 -7.84 11.17
CA LEU A 64 10.23 -7.31 11.29
C LEU A 64 10.54 -6.89 12.72
N GLN A 65 9.65 -6.13 13.35
CA GLN A 65 9.79 -5.70 14.74
C GLN A 65 9.87 -6.90 15.70
N ALA A 66 9.08 -7.93 15.47
CA ALA A 66 9.10 -9.15 16.26
C ALA A 66 10.41 -9.93 16.08
N THR A 67 10.89 -10.06 14.84
CA THR A 67 12.11 -10.80 14.52
C THR A 67 13.36 -10.11 15.08
N LEU A 68 13.46 -8.80 14.89
CA LEU A 68 14.58 -8.01 15.37
C LEU A 68 14.48 -7.62 16.86
N ARG A 69 13.34 -7.92 17.49
CA ARG A 69 13.01 -7.51 18.86
C ARG A 69 13.25 -6.01 19.09
N ASN A 70 13.02 -5.21 18.06
CA ASN A 70 13.24 -3.78 18.06
C ASN A 70 11.98 -3.07 17.54
N PRO A 71 11.26 -2.30 18.38
CA PRO A 71 10.06 -1.60 17.97
C PRO A 71 10.32 -0.44 16.99
N LEU A 72 11.57 -0.03 16.82
CA LEU A 72 11.97 1.00 15.85
C LEU A 72 12.32 0.43 14.47
N ALA A 73 12.33 -0.89 14.32
CA ALA A 73 12.58 -1.51 13.03
C ALA A 73 11.41 -1.24 12.07
N SER A 74 11.76 -0.80 10.87
CA SER A 74 10.78 -0.60 9.80
C SER A 74 11.34 -1.12 8.47
N PRO A 75 10.48 -1.54 7.53
CA PRO A 75 10.90 -1.99 6.21
C PRO A 75 11.73 -0.95 5.44
N TRP A 76 11.49 0.33 5.69
CA TRP A 76 12.20 1.44 5.07
C TRP A 76 13.69 1.49 5.44
N VAL A 77 14.01 1.16 6.70
CA VAL A 77 15.39 1.16 7.21
C VAL A 77 16.22 0.06 6.57
N LEU A 78 15.61 -1.02 6.16
CA LEU A 78 16.30 -2.15 5.51
C LEU A 78 16.58 -1.91 4.02
N GLY A 79 16.16 -0.78 3.47
CA GLY A 79 16.43 -0.47 2.07
C GLY A 79 15.54 -1.18 1.05
N LEU A 80 14.44 -1.84 1.48
CA LEU A 80 13.52 -2.52 0.58
C LEU A 80 13.04 -1.62 -0.56
N THR A 81 12.71 -0.36 -0.25
CA THR A 81 12.22 0.60 -1.25
C THR A 81 13.30 0.98 -2.26
N SER A 82 14.52 1.20 -1.79
CA SER A 82 15.65 1.52 -2.69
C SER A 82 16.04 0.33 -3.54
N GLY A 83 16.03 -0.87 -2.98
CA GLY A 83 16.23 -2.10 -3.72
C GLY A 83 15.16 -2.34 -4.79
N ALA A 84 13.89 -2.21 -4.43
CA ALA A 84 12.77 -2.31 -5.37
C ALA A 84 12.89 -1.28 -6.50
N SER A 85 13.23 -0.04 -6.18
CA SER A 85 13.44 1.01 -7.19
C SER A 85 14.61 0.69 -8.14
N LEU A 86 15.71 0.17 -7.60
CA LEU A 86 16.85 -0.26 -8.40
C LEU A 86 16.47 -1.41 -9.35
N GLY A 87 15.69 -2.38 -8.87
CA GLY A 87 15.19 -3.49 -9.67
C GLY A 87 14.31 -3.01 -10.83
N VAL A 88 13.38 -2.09 -10.59
CA VAL A 88 12.56 -1.47 -11.65
C VAL A 88 13.43 -0.75 -12.68
N VAL A 89 14.35 0.09 -12.23
CA VAL A 89 15.25 0.85 -13.12
C VAL A 89 16.09 -0.10 -13.97
N THR A 90 16.57 -1.20 -13.39
CA THR A 90 17.36 -2.22 -14.12
C THR A 90 16.52 -2.85 -15.24
N VAL A 91 15.26 -3.20 -14.99
CA VAL A 91 14.35 -3.74 -16.02
C VAL A 91 14.14 -2.72 -17.14
N ILE A 92 13.92 -1.45 -16.79
CA ILE A 92 13.71 -0.38 -17.78
C ILE A 92 14.95 -0.21 -18.67
N ILE A 93 16.13 -0.14 -18.07
CA ILE A 93 17.41 0.01 -18.82
C ILE A 93 17.68 -1.19 -19.70
N ALA A 94 17.30 -2.40 -19.26
CA ALA A 94 17.42 -3.62 -20.06
C ALA A 94 16.43 -3.70 -21.26
N GLY A 95 15.65 -2.64 -21.49
CA GLY A 95 14.67 -2.59 -22.58
C GLY A 95 13.30 -3.16 -22.22
N GLY A 96 13.06 -3.43 -20.95
CA GLY A 96 11.79 -3.97 -20.45
C GLY A 96 10.72 -2.91 -20.16
N ALA A 97 10.91 -1.66 -20.54
CA ALA A 97 9.93 -0.60 -20.31
C ALA A 97 8.61 -0.91 -21.02
N GLY A 98 7.50 -0.88 -20.26
CA GLY A 98 6.16 -1.15 -20.80
C GLY A 98 5.88 -2.62 -21.13
N THR A 99 6.78 -3.55 -20.77
CA THR A 99 6.58 -5.00 -20.96
C THR A 99 5.77 -5.65 -19.83
N GLY A 100 5.49 -4.92 -18.75
CA GLY A 100 4.86 -5.45 -17.52
C GLY A 100 5.83 -6.24 -16.64
N LEU A 101 7.13 -6.19 -16.90
CA LEU A 101 8.17 -6.82 -16.08
C LEU A 101 8.65 -5.93 -14.94
N GLU A 102 8.26 -4.66 -14.91
CA GLU A 102 8.65 -3.70 -13.87
C GLU A 102 8.29 -4.17 -12.45
N PRO A 103 7.09 -4.73 -12.21
CA PRO A 103 6.75 -5.27 -10.89
C PRO A 103 7.63 -6.45 -10.48
N VAL A 104 8.03 -7.28 -11.44
CA VAL A 104 8.96 -8.40 -11.18
C VAL A 104 10.33 -7.85 -10.78
N GLY A 105 10.82 -6.84 -11.49
CA GLY A 105 12.05 -6.13 -11.12
C GLY A 105 11.99 -5.55 -9.72
N ALA A 106 10.85 -4.94 -9.33
CA ALA A 106 10.65 -4.41 -7.99
C ALA A 106 10.72 -5.49 -6.90
N VAL A 107 10.11 -6.65 -7.13
CA VAL A 107 10.09 -7.77 -6.17
C VAL A 107 11.48 -8.41 -6.04
N VAL A 108 12.21 -8.55 -7.15
CA VAL A 108 13.57 -9.13 -7.13
C VAL A 108 14.59 -8.19 -6.50
N GLY A 109 14.38 -6.87 -6.65
CA GLY A 109 15.27 -5.86 -6.08
C GLY A 109 15.03 -5.60 -4.58
N ALA A 110 13.83 -5.92 -4.05
CA ALA A 110 13.48 -5.73 -2.64
C ALA A 110 14.04 -6.84 -1.75
#